data_c2d1a30e2c17e0dd632460f8faf4cbc1
#
_entry.id   c2d1a30e2c17e0dd632460f8faf4cbc1
#
_cell.length_a   1.000
_cell.length_b   1.000
_cell.length_c   1.000
_cell.angle_alpha   90.00
_cell.angle_beta   90.00
_cell.angle_gamma   90.00
#
_symmetry.space_group_name_H-M   'P 1'
#
loop_
_entity.id
_entity.type
_entity.pdbx_description
1 polymer ?
#
loop_
_entity_poly.entity_id
_entity_poly.type
_entity_poly.pdbx_seq_one_letter_code
_entity_poly.pdbx_strand_id
1 'polypeptide(L)'
;MRTATYQPAREEMARTGAINYEINQSWLPMMTDGRLQEKLTEMLNGLGAGSSILPPLQIDFGRQVTLANNVFINHSVMMSAAGGIEIEEGVQIAPRVNLITVNHDLKDKMIVICKPVHIKKNAWIGAAATILPGVTIGENAVVGAASVVTKDVPDNAVVVGNPAKVIRTIEM
;
A
#
# COMPACT_ATOMS: atom_id res chain seq x y z
N MET A 1 -4.89 -5.17 -23.63
CA MET A 1 -3.90 -6.18 -23.19
C MET A 1 -4.15 -7.48 -23.93
N ARG A 2 -3.51 -7.69 -25.08
CA ARG A 2 -3.72 -8.89 -25.91
C ARG A 2 -2.44 -9.59 -26.36
N THR A 3 -1.28 -9.23 -25.80
CA THR A 3 0.00 -9.84 -26.17
C THR A 3 0.50 -10.76 -25.07
N ALA A 4 1.28 -11.78 -25.43
CA ALA A 4 1.91 -12.74 -24.51
C ALA A 4 2.73 -12.03 -23.40
N THR A 5 3.21 -10.83 -23.68
CA THR A 5 3.98 -10.00 -22.74
C THR A 5 3.23 -9.65 -21.43
N TYR A 6 1.89 -9.64 -21.45
CA TYR A 6 1.08 -9.34 -20.26
C TYR A 6 0.57 -10.57 -19.51
N GLN A 7 0.90 -11.77 -19.98
CA GLN A 7 0.43 -13.01 -19.36
C GLN A 7 0.87 -13.13 -17.89
N PRO A 8 2.14 -12.91 -17.51
CA PRO A 8 2.57 -12.99 -16.11
C PRO A 8 1.83 -12.00 -15.19
N ALA A 9 1.56 -10.79 -15.67
CA ALA A 9 0.81 -9.80 -14.90
C ALA A 9 -0.64 -10.24 -14.66
N ARG A 10 -1.30 -10.85 -15.66
CA ARG A 10 -2.65 -11.39 -15.52
C ARG A 10 -2.72 -12.55 -14.54
N GLU A 11 -1.74 -13.43 -14.59
CA GLU A 11 -1.63 -14.58 -13.67
C GLU A 11 -1.44 -14.10 -12.24
N GLU A 12 -0.58 -13.10 -12.01
CA GLU A 12 -0.39 -12.53 -10.67
C GLU A 12 -1.64 -11.81 -10.17
N MET A 13 -2.31 -11.01 -10.99
CA MET A 13 -3.58 -10.37 -10.62
C MET A 13 -4.65 -11.41 -10.28
N ALA A 14 -4.76 -12.48 -11.04
CA ALA A 14 -5.73 -13.55 -10.78
C ALA A 14 -5.42 -14.28 -9.47
N ARG A 15 -4.13 -14.60 -9.23
CA ARG A 15 -3.67 -15.24 -7.99
C ARG A 15 -3.98 -14.35 -6.78
N THR A 16 -3.54 -13.09 -6.82
CA THR A 16 -3.77 -12.13 -5.73
C THR A 16 -5.27 -11.89 -5.51
N GLY A 17 -6.05 -11.77 -6.59
CA GLY A 17 -7.50 -11.59 -6.52
C GLY A 17 -8.23 -12.76 -5.86
N ALA A 18 -7.80 -14.01 -6.11
CA ALA A 18 -8.37 -15.19 -5.46
C ALA A 18 -8.10 -15.16 -3.94
N ILE A 19 -6.88 -14.83 -3.52
CA ILE A 19 -6.53 -14.74 -2.10
C ILE A 19 -7.28 -13.58 -1.42
N ASN A 20 -7.36 -12.40 -2.06
CA ASN A 20 -8.18 -11.28 -1.58
C ASN A 20 -9.64 -11.69 -1.35
N TYR A 21 -10.22 -12.40 -2.31
CA TYR A 21 -11.61 -12.87 -2.20
C TYR A 21 -11.78 -13.80 -0.99
N GLU A 22 -10.91 -14.78 -0.84
CA GLU A 22 -10.95 -15.72 0.29
C GLU A 22 -10.83 -15.00 1.64
N ILE A 23 -9.85 -14.10 1.79
CA ILE A 23 -9.67 -13.31 3.00
C ILE A 23 -10.94 -12.48 3.29
N ASN A 24 -11.42 -11.71 2.32
CA ASN A 24 -12.52 -10.79 2.53
C ASN A 24 -13.86 -11.47 2.82
N GLN A 25 -14.07 -12.72 2.36
CA GLN A 25 -15.28 -13.50 2.67
C GLN A 25 -15.22 -14.20 4.03
N SER A 26 -14.05 -14.52 4.54
CA SER A 26 -13.89 -15.39 5.72
C SER A 26 -12.97 -14.81 6.78
N TRP A 27 -12.73 -13.50 6.79
CA TRP A 27 -11.71 -12.86 7.63
C TRP A 27 -11.95 -13.04 9.14
N LEU A 28 -13.20 -13.04 9.60
CA LEU A 28 -13.49 -13.10 11.03
C LEU A 28 -13.00 -14.39 11.70
N PRO A 29 -13.30 -15.61 11.21
CA PRO A 29 -12.67 -16.82 11.74
C PRO A 29 -11.16 -16.84 11.47
N MET A 30 -10.66 -16.35 10.35
CA MET A 30 -9.23 -16.34 10.03
C MET A 30 -8.39 -15.52 11.00
N MET A 31 -8.95 -14.45 11.59
CA MET A 31 -8.25 -13.64 12.61
C MET A 31 -8.00 -14.41 13.90
N THR A 32 -8.84 -15.39 14.22
CA THR A 32 -8.76 -16.12 15.50
C THR A 32 -8.00 -17.45 15.40
N ASP A 33 -7.86 -18.02 14.19
CA ASP A 33 -7.23 -19.32 13.97
C ASP A 33 -5.86 -19.25 13.26
N GLY A 34 -5.35 -18.04 13.00
CA GLY A 34 -4.03 -17.80 12.38
C GLY A 34 -4.01 -17.87 10.86
N ARG A 35 -5.06 -18.33 10.20
CA ARG A 35 -5.10 -18.43 8.72
C ARG A 35 -4.97 -17.11 8.00
N LEU A 36 -5.37 -15.99 8.62
CA LEU A 36 -5.18 -14.67 8.02
C LEU A 36 -3.69 -14.40 7.77
N GLN A 37 -2.83 -14.68 8.75
CA GLN A 37 -1.39 -14.48 8.62
C GLN A 37 -0.77 -15.40 7.55
N GLU A 38 -1.23 -16.64 7.46
CA GLU A 38 -0.82 -17.59 6.42
C GLU A 38 -1.19 -17.07 5.02
N LYS A 39 -2.42 -16.61 4.84
CA LYS A 39 -2.90 -16.05 3.56
C LYS A 39 -2.19 -14.76 3.17
N LEU A 40 -1.90 -13.88 4.12
CA LEU A 40 -1.10 -12.68 3.85
C LEU A 40 0.33 -13.04 3.44
N THR A 41 0.94 -14.03 4.09
CA THR A 41 2.28 -14.55 3.71
C THR A 41 2.28 -15.18 2.32
N GLU A 42 1.24 -15.93 1.96
CA GLU A 42 1.06 -16.48 0.62
C GLU A 42 0.93 -15.38 -0.44
N MET A 43 0.20 -14.31 -0.12
CA MET A 43 -0.14 -13.23 -1.06
C MET A 43 1.03 -12.29 -1.34
N LEU A 44 1.76 -11.87 -0.29
CA LEU A 44 2.75 -10.80 -0.35
C LEU A 44 4.15 -11.32 -0.74
N ASN A 45 5.02 -10.41 -1.21
CA ASN A 45 6.44 -10.70 -1.43
C ASN A 45 7.20 -10.89 -0.10
N GLY A 46 6.80 -10.14 0.94
CA GLY A 46 7.37 -10.24 2.27
C GLY A 46 6.41 -9.70 3.32
N LEU A 47 6.33 -10.40 4.45
CA LEU A 47 5.53 -10.03 5.61
C LEU A 47 6.39 -10.20 6.87
N GLY A 48 6.86 -9.08 7.42
CA GLY A 48 7.69 -9.03 8.60
C GLY A 48 6.96 -9.45 9.88
N ALA A 49 7.73 -9.84 10.89
CA ALA A 49 7.20 -10.27 12.18
C ALA A 49 6.37 -9.16 12.85
N GLY A 50 5.25 -9.51 13.45
CA GLY A 50 4.34 -8.57 14.12
C GLY A 50 3.53 -7.69 13.17
N SER A 51 3.67 -7.87 11.85
CA SER A 51 2.93 -7.09 10.85
C SER A 51 1.57 -7.70 10.52
N SER A 52 0.57 -6.84 10.28
CA SER A 52 -0.79 -7.28 9.98
C SER A 52 -1.53 -6.30 9.06
N ILE A 53 -2.46 -6.85 8.27
CA ILE A 53 -3.44 -6.10 7.48
C ILE A 53 -4.83 -6.52 7.92
N LEU A 54 -5.67 -5.56 8.31
CA LEU A 54 -7.06 -5.84 8.66
C LEU A 54 -7.95 -5.87 7.41
N PRO A 55 -8.73 -6.93 7.23
CA PRO A 55 -9.75 -6.98 6.19
C PRO A 55 -10.94 -6.03 6.47
N PRO A 56 -11.75 -5.68 5.45
CA PRO A 56 -11.51 -6.02 4.07
C PRO A 56 -10.30 -5.28 3.49
N LEU A 57 -9.59 -5.91 2.58
CA LEU A 57 -8.42 -5.35 1.90
C LEU A 57 -8.55 -5.51 0.38
N GLN A 58 -7.82 -4.71 -0.39
CA GLN A 58 -7.81 -4.77 -1.84
C GLN A 58 -6.38 -4.56 -2.37
N ILE A 59 -5.78 -5.63 -2.89
CA ILE A 59 -4.43 -5.62 -3.47
C ILE A 59 -4.50 -6.26 -4.85
N ASP A 60 -3.89 -5.67 -5.87
CA ASP A 60 -3.91 -6.22 -7.25
C ASP A 60 -2.66 -7.05 -7.59
N PHE A 61 -1.49 -6.70 -7.06
CA PHE A 61 -0.21 -7.38 -7.29
C PHE A 61 0.49 -7.67 -5.96
N GLY A 62 0.07 -8.70 -5.24
CA GLY A 62 0.58 -9.02 -3.90
C GLY A 62 2.08 -9.26 -3.85
N ARG A 63 2.66 -9.91 -4.87
CA ARG A 63 4.11 -10.14 -4.97
C ARG A 63 4.94 -8.87 -5.22
N GLN A 64 4.30 -7.73 -5.39
CA GLN A 64 4.96 -6.42 -5.47
C GLN A 64 4.86 -5.64 -4.16
N VAL A 65 4.32 -6.23 -3.09
CA VAL A 65 4.17 -5.59 -1.77
C VAL A 65 5.08 -6.27 -0.75
N THR A 66 5.90 -5.48 -0.08
CA THR A 66 6.76 -5.93 1.02
C THR A 66 6.49 -5.11 2.27
N LEU A 67 6.22 -5.78 3.38
CA LEU A 67 6.05 -5.19 4.71
C LEU A 67 7.22 -5.64 5.59
N ALA A 68 7.92 -4.70 6.19
CA ALA A 68 8.91 -4.97 7.23
C ALA A 68 8.22 -5.36 8.55
N ASN A 69 8.95 -5.39 9.68
CA ASN A 69 8.41 -5.78 10.97
C ASN A 69 7.49 -4.71 11.56
N ASN A 70 6.51 -5.14 12.38
CA ASN A 70 5.65 -4.26 13.16
C ASN A 70 4.86 -3.23 12.33
N VAL A 71 4.54 -3.54 11.10
CA VAL A 71 3.67 -2.71 10.23
C VAL A 71 2.20 -3.03 10.55
N PHE A 72 1.42 -1.98 10.79
CA PHE A 72 -0.03 -2.12 10.97
C PHE A 72 -0.78 -1.42 9.85
N ILE A 73 -1.60 -2.17 9.11
CA ILE A 73 -2.47 -1.66 8.06
C ILE A 73 -3.92 -1.92 8.44
N ASN A 74 -4.68 -0.84 8.55
CA ASN A 74 -6.09 -0.90 8.94
C ASN A 74 -6.97 -1.36 7.76
N HIS A 75 -8.27 -1.56 8.03
CA HIS A 75 -9.24 -2.07 7.05
C HIS A 75 -9.50 -1.14 5.87
N SER A 76 -9.96 -1.71 4.77
CA SER A 76 -10.36 -1.01 3.54
C SER A 76 -9.24 -0.23 2.87
N VAL A 77 -7.99 -0.64 3.08
CA VAL A 77 -6.84 -0.07 2.36
C VAL A 77 -6.78 -0.67 0.96
N MET A 78 -6.56 0.18 -0.04
CA MET A 78 -6.40 -0.21 -1.44
C MET A 78 -4.94 -0.03 -1.87
N MET A 79 -4.36 -1.06 -2.47
CA MET A 79 -3.00 -1.08 -3.00
C MET A 79 -3.03 -1.45 -4.49
N SER A 80 -2.84 -0.46 -5.37
CA SER A 80 -2.57 -0.71 -6.77
C SER A 80 -1.06 -0.82 -6.95
N ALA A 81 -0.55 -2.06 -6.86
CA ALA A 81 0.83 -2.34 -6.50
C ALA A 81 1.73 -2.74 -7.67
N ALA A 82 1.29 -2.63 -8.93
CA ALA A 82 2.08 -3.07 -10.09
C ALA A 82 3.48 -2.42 -10.19
N GLY A 83 3.68 -1.25 -9.59
CA GLY A 83 4.96 -0.54 -9.54
C GLY A 83 5.85 -0.85 -8.33
N GLY A 84 5.34 -1.66 -7.39
CA GLY A 84 6.00 -1.98 -6.13
C GLY A 84 5.60 -1.08 -4.97
N ILE A 85 5.35 -1.69 -3.81
CA ILE A 85 5.08 -0.98 -2.55
C ILE A 85 6.01 -1.57 -1.49
N GLU A 86 6.84 -0.71 -0.90
CA GLU A 86 7.72 -1.07 0.19
C GLU A 86 7.34 -0.27 1.44
N ILE A 87 7.10 -0.97 2.55
CA ILE A 87 6.67 -0.39 3.81
C ILE A 87 7.63 -0.83 4.90
N GLU A 88 8.36 0.12 5.46
CA GLU A 88 9.37 -0.12 6.47
C GLU A 88 8.77 -0.34 7.86
N GLU A 89 9.63 -0.67 8.81
CA GLU A 89 9.28 -1.05 10.17
C GLU A 89 8.49 0.03 10.92
N GLY A 90 7.51 -0.40 11.71
CA GLY A 90 6.73 0.45 12.62
C GLY A 90 5.72 1.38 11.94
N VAL A 91 5.57 1.30 10.62
CA VAL A 91 4.61 2.12 9.87
C VAL A 91 3.18 1.77 10.27
N GLN A 92 2.36 2.82 10.42
CA GLN A 92 0.93 2.69 10.68
C GLN A 92 0.11 3.31 9.56
N ILE A 93 -0.79 2.53 8.98
CA ILE A 93 -1.70 2.97 7.91
C ILE A 93 -3.14 2.88 8.39
N ALA A 94 -3.81 4.02 8.42
CA ALA A 94 -5.19 4.16 8.86
C ALA A 94 -6.20 3.63 7.80
N PRO A 95 -7.51 3.52 8.15
CA PRO A 95 -8.52 2.99 7.24
C PRO A 95 -8.65 3.77 5.93
N ARG A 96 -9.00 3.07 4.85
CA ARG A 96 -9.33 3.65 3.52
C ARG A 96 -8.19 4.40 2.85
N VAL A 97 -6.95 4.16 3.23
CA VAL A 97 -5.79 4.71 2.54
C VAL A 97 -5.65 4.07 1.15
N ASN A 98 -5.27 4.86 0.16
CA ASN A 98 -4.96 4.39 -1.19
C ASN A 98 -3.46 4.54 -1.45
N LEU A 99 -2.78 3.43 -1.77
CA LEU A 99 -1.40 3.39 -2.22
C LEU A 99 -1.41 3.07 -3.72
N ILE A 100 -1.05 4.03 -4.54
CA ILE A 100 -1.17 3.93 -6.00
C ILE A 100 0.22 3.96 -6.62
N THR A 101 0.58 2.94 -7.39
CA THR A 101 1.87 2.86 -8.09
C THR A 101 1.73 2.94 -9.60
N VAL A 102 0.50 3.08 -10.10
CA VAL A 102 0.16 3.01 -11.52
C VAL A 102 -0.38 4.33 -12.02
N ASN A 103 0.08 4.74 -13.19
CA ASN A 103 -0.47 5.85 -13.96
C ASN A 103 -0.53 5.46 -15.44
N HIS A 104 -1.09 6.30 -16.28
CA HIS A 104 -1.14 6.13 -17.72
C HIS A 104 -0.40 7.27 -18.44
N ASP A 105 0.17 6.98 -19.60
CA ASP A 105 0.68 8.03 -20.47
C ASP A 105 -0.47 8.93 -20.92
N LEU A 106 -0.24 10.25 -20.91
CA LEU A 106 -1.30 11.22 -21.23
C LEU A 106 -1.66 11.25 -22.73
N LYS A 107 -0.74 10.79 -23.59
CA LYS A 107 -0.93 10.75 -25.06
C LYS A 107 -1.48 9.41 -25.51
N ASP A 108 -1.00 8.32 -24.89
CA ASP A 108 -1.48 6.97 -25.15
C ASP A 108 -1.85 6.27 -23.85
N LYS A 109 -3.12 6.30 -23.49
CA LYS A 109 -3.65 5.70 -22.26
C LYS A 109 -3.56 4.17 -22.22
N MET A 110 -3.16 3.52 -23.32
CA MET A 110 -2.85 2.09 -23.31
C MET A 110 -1.47 1.79 -22.70
N ILE A 111 -0.60 2.81 -22.61
CA ILE A 111 0.70 2.70 -21.97
C ILE A 111 0.52 2.93 -20.47
N VAL A 112 0.89 1.92 -19.69
CA VAL A 112 0.88 1.96 -18.24
C VAL A 112 2.27 2.35 -17.74
N ILE A 113 2.32 3.37 -16.86
CA ILE A 113 3.55 3.86 -16.25
C ILE A 113 3.49 3.50 -14.77
N CYS A 114 4.42 2.66 -14.32
CA CYS A 114 4.51 2.23 -12.92
C CYS A 114 5.69 2.91 -12.24
N LYS A 115 5.46 3.41 -11.00
CA LYS A 115 6.51 3.96 -10.12
C LYS A 115 6.25 3.47 -8.71
N PRO A 116 7.28 3.02 -7.97
CA PRO A 116 7.10 2.49 -6.63
C PRO A 116 6.61 3.55 -5.64
N VAL A 117 5.94 3.08 -4.59
CA VAL A 117 5.67 3.85 -3.37
C VAL A 117 6.53 3.26 -2.26
N HIS A 118 7.26 4.13 -1.56
CA HIS A 118 8.09 3.76 -0.42
C HIS A 118 7.63 4.52 0.83
N ILE A 119 7.34 3.81 1.91
CA ILE A 119 6.95 4.40 3.20
C ILE A 119 8.00 4.01 4.23
N LYS A 120 8.78 4.99 4.68
CA LYS A 120 9.89 4.79 5.60
C LYS A 120 9.43 4.58 7.03
N LYS A 121 10.38 4.17 7.88
CA LYS A 121 10.17 3.79 9.29
C LYS A 121 9.26 4.75 10.05
N ASN A 122 8.40 4.17 10.90
CA ASN A 122 7.54 4.87 11.84
C ASN A 122 6.61 5.93 11.21
N ALA A 123 6.49 6.01 9.89
CA ALA A 123 5.57 6.94 9.28
C ALA A 123 4.12 6.59 9.62
N TRP A 124 3.27 7.61 9.73
CA TRP A 124 1.85 7.45 9.99
C TRP A 124 1.02 8.04 8.84
N ILE A 125 0.21 7.19 8.20
CA ILE A 125 -0.67 7.60 7.09
C ILE A 125 -2.09 7.69 7.62
N GLY A 126 -2.63 8.90 7.65
CA GLY A 126 -3.98 9.21 8.13
C GLY A 126 -5.09 8.66 7.24
N ALA A 127 -6.27 8.47 7.82
CA ALA A 127 -7.42 7.83 7.17
C ALA A 127 -7.78 8.49 5.84
N ALA A 128 -8.13 7.68 4.84
CA ALA A 128 -8.52 8.10 3.49
C ALA A 128 -7.47 8.94 2.73
N ALA A 129 -6.20 8.96 3.17
CA ALA A 129 -5.14 9.59 2.41
C ALA A 129 -4.85 8.79 1.13
N THR A 130 -4.37 9.49 0.09
CA THR A 130 -3.97 8.90 -1.19
C THR A 130 -2.51 9.24 -1.46
N ILE A 131 -1.68 8.21 -1.64
CA ILE A 131 -0.27 8.33 -2.00
C ILE A 131 -0.12 8.00 -3.47
N LEU A 132 0.41 8.94 -4.27
CA LEU A 132 0.52 8.82 -5.72
C LEU A 132 1.81 8.10 -6.16
N PRO A 133 1.86 7.62 -7.43
CA PRO A 133 2.99 6.87 -7.96
C PRO A 133 4.33 7.60 -7.86
N GLY A 134 5.34 6.92 -7.33
CA GLY A 134 6.71 7.41 -7.21
C GLY A 134 6.99 8.24 -5.96
N VAL A 135 6.04 8.31 -5.02
CA VAL A 135 6.19 9.07 -3.78
C VAL A 135 6.91 8.26 -2.71
N THR A 136 7.88 8.90 -2.06
CA THR A 136 8.50 8.44 -0.81
C THR A 136 7.96 9.23 0.38
N ILE A 137 7.45 8.53 1.39
CA ILE A 137 7.10 9.12 2.69
C ILE A 137 8.29 8.96 3.63
N GLY A 138 8.78 10.06 4.16
CA GLY A 138 9.95 10.11 5.03
C GLY A 138 9.77 9.41 6.37
N GLU A 139 10.88 9.15 7.05
CA GLU A 139 10.91 8.54 8.38
C GLU A 139 10.18 9.42 9.41
N ASN A 140 9.37 8.82 10.29
CA ASN A 140 8.50 9.50 11.27
C ASN A 140 7.54 10.54 10.67
N ALA A 141 7.39 10.60 9.35
CA ALA A 141 6.49 11.57 8.72
C ALA A 141 5.03 11.22 9.00
N VAL A 142 4.19 12.25 9.03
CA VAL A 142 2.74 12.11 9.21
C VAL A 142 2.00 12.68 8.01
N VAL A 143 1.19 11.87 7.39
CA VAL A 143 0.24 12.29 6.36
C VAL A 143 -1.13 12.45 7.01
N GLY A 144 -1.68 13.65 7.02
CA GLY A 144 -3.00 13.92 7.58
C GLY A 144 -4.12 13.23 6.81
N ALA A 145 -5.25 13.01 7.50
CA ALA A 145 -6.41 12.34 6.90
C ALA A 145 -6.92 13.08 5.64
N ALA A 146 -7.42 12.31 4.65
CA ALA A 146 -7.95 12.79 3.37
C ALA A 146 -6.95 13.61 2.51
N SER A 147 -5.65 13.52 2.81
CA SER A 147 -4.61 14.21 2.02
C SER A 147 -4.28 13.46 0.73
N VAL A 148 -3.93 14.19 -0.32
CA VAL A 148 -3.42 13.63 -1.58
C VAL A 148 -1.95 14.00 -1.74
N VAL A 149 -1.07 13.02 -1.53
CA VAL A 149 0.38 13.20 -1.58
C VAL A 149 0.88 12.99 -3.00
N THR A 150 1.38 14.05 -3.60
CA THR A 150 1.82 14.10 -5.01
C THR A 150 3.33 14.24 -5.18
N LYS A 151 4.08 14.41 -4.08
CA LYS A 151 5.53 14.58 -4.02
C LYS A 151 6.06 13.93 -2.75
N ASP A 152 7.36 13.65 -2.73
CA ASP A 152 8.04 13.12 -1.56
C ASP A 152 7.79 13.99 -0.31
N VAL A 153 7.63 13.31 0.81
CA VAL A 153 7.46 13.92 2.13
C VAL A 153 8.78 13.78 2.89
N PRO A 154 9.36 14.88 3.38
CA PRO A 154 10.59 14.83 4.16
C PRO A 154 10.43 14.03 5.47
N ASP A 155 11.54 13.54 6.01
CA ASP A 155 11.58 12.91 7.32
C ASP A 155 11.06 13.90 8.39
N ASN A 156 10.33 13.40 9.37
CA ASN A 156 9.72 14.15 10.48
C ASN A 156 8.72 15.25 10.06
N ALA A 157 8.29 15.29 8.81
CA ALA A 157 7.33 16.29 8.33
C ALA A 157 5.89 15.86 8.58
N VAL A 158 5.02 16.83 8.89
CA VAL A 158 3.56 16.67 8.87
C VAL A 158 3.01 17.35 7.64
N VAL A 159 2.31 16.57 6.78
CA VAL A 159 1.69 17.08 5.56
C VAL A 159 0.18 16.90 5.59
N VAL A 160 -0.56 17.89 5.05
CA VAL A 160 -2.03 17.84 4.94
C VAL A 160 -2.50 18.49 3.64
N GLY A 161 -3.69 18.13 3.21
CA GLY A 161 -4.42 18.78 2.10
C GLY A 161 -4.33 18.05 0.76
N ASN A 162 -4.94 18.67 -0.26
CA ASN A 162 -4.96 18.19 -1.65
C ASN A 162 -4.60 19.37 -2.60
N PRO A 163 -3.39 19.40 -3.21
CA PRO A 163 -2.27 18.53 -2.91
C PRO A 163 -1.69 18.76 -1.50
N ALA A 164 -1.13 17.72 -0.89
CA ALA A 164 -0.55 17.78 0.45
C ALA A 164 0.64 18.75 0.52
N LYS A 165 0.71 19.51 1.60
CA LYS A 165 1.78 20.48 1.90
C LYS A 165 2.30 20.28 3.30
N VAL A 166 3.59 20.51 3.49
CA VAL A 166 4.19 20.52 4.83
C VAL A 166 3.59 21.67 5.64
N ILE A 167 3.06 21.36 6.82
CA ILE A 167 2.50 22.35 7.77
C ILE A 167 3.37 22.50 9.01
N ARG A 168 4.17 21.50 9.36
CA ARG A 168 5.13 21.55 10.46
C ARG A 168 6.12 20.39 10.38
N THR A 169 7.18 20.46 11.18
CA THR A 169 8.13 19.39 11.45
C THR A 169 7.94 18.90 12.89
N ILE A 170 8.12 17.62 13.13
CA ILE A 170 8.09 16.99 14.46
C ILE A 170 9.50 17.13 15.04
N GLU A 171 9.61 17.70 16.23
CA GLU A 171 10.86 17.72 17.00
C GLU A 171 11.00 16.35 17.67
N MET A 172 12.14 15.70 17.45
CA MET A 172 12.46 14.37 18.02
C MET A 172 13.33 14.52 19.25
#